data_ea0bc1d885bf6ff4355c8aa51ab287f9
#
_entry.id   ea0bc1d885bf6ff4355c8aa51ab287f9
#
_cell.length_a   1.000
_cell.length_b   1.000
_cell.length_c   1.000
_cell.angle_alpha   90.00
_cell.angle_beta   90.00
_cell.angle_gamma   90.00
#
_symmetry.space_group_name_H-M   'P 1'
#
loop_
_entity.id
_entity.type
_entity.pdbx_description
1 polymer ?
#
loop_
_entity_poly.entity_id
_entity_poly.type
_entity_poly.pdbx_seq_one_letter_code
_entity_poly.pdbx_strand_id
1 'polypeptide(L)'
;MKYEGIDLICVPGACAALTALVSSGLPSSSFIFEGFLPKKQIDREKILLQISKNEKTTLIYESPRRLKKLLKELLEFCGGDREIMVARELTKKFEEHVGDNINEVVEFFREKDIIGEITIVIKGIKKGDLNIDKFSIKKDLHDLMNAGLSLSAASKYLAKKNGVK
;
A
#
# COMPACT_ATOMS: atom_id res chain seq x y z
N MET A 1 -16.18 -22.44 -17.81
CA MET A 1 -16.86 -21.34 -18.49
C MET A 1 -16.56 -21.51 -19.97
N LYS A 2 -17.55 -21.82 -20.80
CA LYS A 2 -17.35 -21.92 -22.25
C LYS A 2 -17.73 -20.57 -22.85
N TYR A 3 -16.80 -19.88 -23.44
CA TYR A 3 -17.08 -18.69 -24.24
C TYR A 3 -17.05 -19.12 -25.72
N GLU A 4 -18.15 -18.97 -26.42
CA GLU A 4 -18.29 -19.20 -27.87
C GLU A 4 -17.71 -20.53 -28.41
N GLY A 5 -17.84 -21.63 -27.65
CA GLY A 5 -17.33 -22.94 -28.07
C GLY A 5 -15.82 -23.13 -27.97
N ILE A 6 -15.10 -22.19 -27.36
CA ILE A 6 -13.66 -22.29 -27.09
C ILE A 6 -13.43 -23.02 -25.75
N ASP A 7 -12.60 -24.05 -25.77
CA ASP A 7 -12.17 -24.75 -24.55
C ASP A 7 -11.12 -23.94 -23.84
N LEU A 8 -11.38 -23.63 -22.54
CA LEU A 8 -10.44 -22.93 -21.69
C LEU A 8 -9.63 -23.95 -20.87
N ILE A 9 -8.31 -23.96 -21.09
CA ILE A 9 -7.35 -24.79 -20.33
C ILE A 9 -6.51 -23.88 -19.46
N CYS A 10 -6.50 -24.13 -18.15
CA CYS A 10 -5.64 -23.43 -17.21
C CYS A 10 -4.32 -24.18 -17.03
N VAL A 11 -3.20 -23.54 -17.34
CA VAL A 11 -1.86 -24.07 -17.08
C VAL A 11 -1.28 -23.35 -15.86
N PRO A 12 -1.00 -24.06 -14.73
CA PRO A 12 -0.39 -23.44 -13.57
C PRO A 12 1.04 -23.00 -13.89
N GLY A 13 1.46 -21.88 -13.29
CA GLY A 13 2.77 -21.31 -13.55
C GLY A 13 3.28 -20.41 -12.44
N ALA A 14 4.50 -19.91 -12.61
CA ALA A 14 5.15 -19.01 -11.68
C ALA A 14 4.36 -17.68 -11.55
N CYS A 15 4.34 -17.12 -10.34
CA CYS A 15 3.65 -15.87 -10.03
C CYS A 15 4.52 -14.99 -9.14
N ALA A 16 4.97 -13.83 -9.66
CA ALA A 16 5.83 -12.92 -8.93
C ALA A 16 5.19 -12.40 -7.62
N ALA A 17 3.87 -12.19 -7.61
CA ALA A 17 3.17 -11.76 -6.40
C ALA A 17 3.26 -12.79 -5.28
N LEU A 18 3.02 -14.07 -5.59
CA LEU A 18 3.11 -15.16 -4.60
C LEU A 18 4.57 -15.41 -4.18
N THR A 19 5.51 -15.31 -5.11
CA THR A 19 6.94 -15.42 -4.79
C THR A 19 7.37 -14.32 -3.82
N ALA A 20 7.01 -13.08 -4.09
CA ALA A 20 7.28 -11.96 -3.19
C ALA A 20 6.61 -12.15 -1.82
N LEU A 21 5.34 -12.59 -1.78
CA LEU A 21 4.62 -12.82 -0.53
C LEU A 21 5.34 -13.85 0.36
N VAL A 22 5.74 -14.99 -0.21
CA VAL A 22 6.42 -16.04 0.53
C VAL A 22 7.78 -15.56 1.03
N SER A 23 8.56 -14.88 0.18
CA SER A 23 9.90 -14.40 0.55
C SER A 23 9.87 -13.21 1.52
N SER A 24 8.74 -12.51 1.65
CA SER A 24 8.63 -11.39 2.58
C SER A 24 8.57 -11.78 4.05
N GLY A 25 8.17 -13.02 4.37
CA GLY A 25 7.89 -13.43 5.75
C GLY A 25 6.67 -12.74 6.39
N LEU A 26 5.95 -11.89 5.65
CA LEU A 26 4.74 -11.22 6.13
C LEU A 26 3.55 -12.18 6.16
N PRO A 27 2.48 -11.90 6.94
CA PRO A 27 1.31 -12.75 7.03
C PRO A 27 0.72 -13.07 5.65
N SER A 28 0.62 -14.36 5.32
CA SER A 28 0.23 -14.85 3.99
C SER A 28 -1.10 -15.62 3.96
N SER A 29 -1.72 -15.86 5.13
CA SER A 29 -2.97 -16.63 5.23
C SER A 29 -4.15 -16.00 4.48
N SER A 30 -4.14 -14.67 4.36
CA SER A 30 -5.12 -13.90 3.58
C SER A 30 -4.45 -12.64 3.07
N PHE A 31 -4.52 -12.40 1.77
CA PHE A 31 -3.90 -11.25 1.12
C PHE A 31 -4.79 -10.67 0.04
N ILE A 32 -4.47 -9.46 -0.40
CA ILE A 32 -5.11 -8.78 -1.52
C ILE A 32 -4.05 -8.50 -2.58
N PHE A 33 -4.37 -8.77 -3.83
CA PHE A 33 -3.55 -8.42 -4.97
C PHE A 33 -4.20 -7.27 -5.74
N GLU A 34 -3.57 -6.09 -5.70
CA GLU A 34 -4.05 -4.87 -6.36
C GLU A 34 -3.48 -4.70 -7.77
N GLY A 35 -2.44 -5.47 -8.12
CA GLY A 35 -1.76 -5.28 -9.39
C GLY A 35 -1.08 -3.92 -9.46
N PHE A 36 -1.15 -3.24 -10.61
CA PHE A 36 -0.63 -1.88 -10.78
C PHE A 36 -1.66 -0.84 -10.34
N LEU A 37 -1.26 0.05 -9.44
CA LEU A 37 -2.15 1.13 -9.02
C LEU A 37 -2.48 2.09 -10.17
N PRO A 38 -3.72 2.64 -10.20
CA PRO A 38 -4.16 3.60 -11.21
C PRO A 38 -3.20 4.78 -11.38
N LYS A 39 -3.11 5.31 -12.61
CA LYS A 39 -2.36 6.55 -12.87
C LYS A 39 -3.15 7.79 -12.44
N LYS A 40 -4.49 7.74 -12.52
CA LYS A 40 -5.39 8.83 -12.13
C LYS A 40 -5.37 9.00 -10.62
N GLN A 41 -5.02 10.19 -10.16
CA GLN A 41 -4.75 10.49 -8.75
C GLN A 41 -5.93 10.13 -7.83
N ILE A 42 -7.15 10.50 -8.18
CA ILE A 42 -8.35 10.25 -7.37
C ILE A 42 -8.58 8.75 -7.13
N ASP A 43 -8.41 7.93 -8.16
CA ASP A 43 -8.64 6.48 -8.05
C ASP A 43 -7.47 5.80 -7.30
N ARG A 44 -6.25 6.32 -7.49
CA ARG A 44 -5.04 5.89 -6.77
C ARG A 44 -5.16 6.15 -5.26
N GLU A 45 -5.58 7.35 -4.86
CA GLU A 45 -5.77 7.72 -3.45
C GLU A 45 -6.84 6.88 -2.77
N LYS A 46 -7.92 6.51 -3.46
CA LYS A 46 -8.93 5.59 -2.92
C LYS A 46 -8.33 4.25 -2.55
N ILE A 47 -7.49 3.67 -3.42
CA ILE A 47 -6.84 2.38 -3.16
C ILE A 47 -5.82 2.53 -2.03
N LEU A 48 -5.00 3.59 -2.02
CA LEU A 48 -4.04 3.84 -0.94
C LEU A 48 -4.74 3.99 0.42
N LEU A 49 -5.89 4.65 0.45
CA LEU A 49 -6.71 4.74 1.67
C LEU A 49 -7.29 3.37 2.08
N GLN A 50 -7.64 2.51 1.15
CA GLN A 50 -8.05 1.14 1.45
C GLN A 50 -6.89 0.32 2.02
N ILE A 51 -5.70 0.40 1.40
CA ILE A 51 -4.48 -0.26 1.86
C ILE A 51 -4.14 0.17 3.30
N SER A 52 -4.24 1.46 3.61
CA SER A 52 -3.92 1.98 4.94
C SER A 52 -4.78 1.36 6.05
N LYS A 53 -6.03 0.98 5.73
CA LYS A 53 -7.03 0.43 6.67
C LYS A 53 -7.16 -1.09 6.63
N ASN A 54 -6.49 -1.73 5.68
CA ASN A 54 -6.66 -3.16 5.44
C ASN A 54 -5.92 -4.00 6.47
N GLU A 55 -6.61 -4.99 7.06
CA GLU A 55 -6.01 -5.96 7.99
C GLU A 55 -5.24 -7.08 7.26
N LYS A 56 -5.40 -7.21 5.94
CA LYS A 56 -4.75 -8.22 5.12
C LYS A 56 -3.49 -7.68 4.47
N THR A 57 -2.51 -8.55 4.27
CA THR A 57 -1.33 -8.22 3.47
C THR A 57 -1.75 -7.83 2.05
N THR A 58 -1.18 -6.75 1.54
CA THR A 58 -1.48 -6.25 0.20
C THR A 58 -0.26 -6.37 -0.70
N LEU A 59 -0.48 -6.85 -1.92
CA LEU A 59 0.53 -7.04 -2.95
C LEU A 59 0.29 -6.04 -4.09
N ILE A 60 1.35 -5.35 -4.51
CA ILE A 60 1.31 -4.34 -5.57
C ILE A 60 2.44 -4.60 -6.56
N TYR A 61 2.15 -4.50 -7.85
CA TYR A 61 3.17 -4.34 -8.87
C TYR A 61 3.45 -2.85 -9.12
N GLU A 62 4.71 -2.49 -9.29
CA GLU A 62 5.05 -1.12 -9.62
C GLU A 62 6.24 -1.03 -10.59
N SER A 63 6.27 0.01 -11.37
CA SER A 63 7.39 0.30 -12.27
C SER A 63 8.51 1.03 -11.52
N PRO A 64 9.79 0.87 -11.92
CA PRO A 64 10.92 1.55 -11.31
C PRO A 64 10.74 3.07 -11.24
N ARG A 65 10.23 3.67 -12.32
CA ARG A 65 10.02 5.13 -12.40
C ARG A 65 9.00 5.66 -11.40
N ARG A 66 8.06 4.83 -10.95
CA ARG A 66 6.97 5.23 -10.03
C ARG A 66 7.20 4.78 -8.59
N LEU A 67 8.21 3.90 -8.33
CA LEU A 67 8.44 3.35 -7.01
C LEU A 67 8.66 4.43 -5.95
N LYS A 68 9.55 5.40 -6.19
CA LYS A 68 9.82 6.47 -5.23
C LYS A 68 8.58 7.29 -4.89
N LYS A 69 7.72 7.54 -5.88
CA LYS A 69 6.43 8.23 -5.67
C LYS A 69 5.50 7.38 -4.80
N LEU A 70 5.35 6.09 -5.15
CA LEU A 70 4.49 5.17 -4.39
C LEU A 70 4.95 5.02 -2.94
N LEU A 71 6.26 4.91 -2.69
CA LEU A 71 6.80 4.80 -1.33
C LEU A 71 6.49 6.05 -0.48
N LYS A 72 6.57 7.25 -1.06
CA LYS A 72 6.16 8.50 -0.40
C LYS A 72 4.66 8.53 -0.09
N GLU A 73 3.84 8.09 -1.04
CA GLU A 73 2.39 7.98 -0.84
C GLU A 73 2.06 6.95 0.24
N LEU A 74 2.72 5.78 0.24
CA LEU A 74 2.54 4.78 1.30
C LEU A 74 2.97 5.32 2.68
N LEU A 75 4.04 6.11 2.74
CA LEU A 75 4.46 6.78 3.97
C LEU A 75 3.37 7.74 4.49
N GLU A 76 2.74 8.50 3.60
CA GLU A 76 1.65 9.42 3.95
C GLU A 76 0.40 8.69 4.44
N PHE A 77 -0.02 7.63 3.73
CA PHE A 77 -1.28 6.93 3.99
C PHE A 77 -1.18 5.87 5.07
N CYS A 78 -0.06 5.13 5.15
CA CYS A 78 0.11 3.99 6.04
C CYS A 78 0.94 4.30 7.29
N GLY A 79 1.69 5.41 7.27
CA GLY A 79 2.68 5.72 8.31
C GLY A 79 4.01 4.99 8.11
N GLY A 80 5.07 5.51 8.73
CA GLY A 80 6.44 5.05 8.51
C GLY A 80 6.77 3.70 9.12
N ASP A 81 6.06 3.30 10.19
CA ASP A 81 6.32 2.07 10.94
C ASP A 81 5.62 0.83 10.35
N ARG A 82 4.84 1.01 9.27
CA ARG A 82 4.18 -0.10 8.59
C ARG A 82 5.22 -1.02 7.96
N GLU A 83 5.16 -2.30 8.29
CA GLU A 83 6.05 -3.30 7.69
C GLU A 83 5.75 -3.45 6.19
N ILE A 84 6.83 -3.44 5.40
CA ILE A 84 6.80 -3.51 3.94
C ILE A 84 8.01 -4.28 3.44
N MET A 85 7.90 -4.95 2.30
CA MET A 85 9.03 -5.48 1.55
C MET A 85 8.88 -5.12 0.08
N VAL A 86 9.96 -4.61 -0.50
CA VAL A 86 10.11 -4.39 -1.95
C VAL A 86 11.00 -5.47 -2.51
N ALA A 87 10.44 -6.34 -3.34
CA ALA A 87 11.17 -7.35 -4.08
C ALA A 87 11.43 -6.84 -5.50
N ARG A 88 12.68 -6.88 -5.92
CA ARG A 88 13.12 -6.43 -7.24
C ARG A 88 13.79 -7.57 -7.99
N GLU A 89 13.51 -7.71 -9.30
CA GLU A 89 14.13 -8.68 -10.20
C GLU A 89 14.05 -10.13 -9.69
N LEU A 90 12.94 -10.51 -9.07
CA LEU A 90 12.70 -11.86 -8.55
C LEU A 90 13.08 -12.94 -9.56
N THR A 91 13.78 -13.98 -9.11
CA THR A 91 14.27 -15.12 -9.89
C THR A 91 15.33 -14.78 -10.95
N LYS A 92 15.85 -13.54 -10.95
CA LYS A 92 16.87 -13.07 -11.89
C LYS A 92 18.22 -12.84 -11.19
N LYS A 93 19.27 -12.60 -11.99
CA LYS A 93 20.66 -12.40 -11.50
C LYS A 93 20.79 -11.27 -10.47
N PHE A 94 19.95 -10.25 -10.55
CA PHE A 94 20.00 -9.06 -9.69
C PHE A 94 18.79 -9.00 -8.75
N GLU A 95 18.33 -10.15 -8.30
CA GLU A 95 17.28 -10.24 -7.30
C GLU A 95 17.70 -9.50 -6.02
N GLU A 96 16.82 -8.65 -5.52
CA GLU A 96 17.03 -7.85 -4.32
C GLU A 96 15.74 -7.78 -3.51
N HIS A 97 15.86 -7.96 -2.20
CA HIS A 97 14.76 -7.82 -1.26
C HIS A 97 15.12 -6.71 -0.27
N VAL A 98 14.31 -5.68 -0.23
CA VAL A 98 14.48 -4.54 0.69
C VAL A 98 13.23 -4.46 1.55
N GLY A 99 13.38 -4.70 2.83
CA GLY A 99 12.27 -4.71 3.77
C GLY A 99 12.64 -4.15 5.12
N ASP A 100 11.70 -3.97 5.89
CA ASP A 100 11.44 -3.76 7.30
C ASP A 100 10.21 -2.84 7.42
N ASN A 101 10.39 -1.52 7.56
CA ASN A 101 9.31 -0.55 7.61
C ASN A 101 9.40 0.46 6.46
N ILE A 102 8.32 1.19 6.23
CA ILE A 102 8.24 2.14 5.10
C ILE A 102 9.33 3.22 5.19
N ASN A 103 9.66 3.72 6.39
CA ASN A 103 10.70 4.76 6.55
C ASN A 103 12.06 4.28 6.03
N GLU A 104 12.47 3.07 6.43
CA GLU A 104 13.76 2.49 6.03
C GLU A 104 13.80 2.21 4.52
N VAL A 105 12.71 1.69 3.96
CA VAL A 105 12.62 1.42 2.53
C VAL A 105 12.64 2.71 1.71
N VAL A 106 11.96 3.78 2.16
CA VAL A 106 12.02 5.11 1.53
C VAL A 106 13.45 5.64 1.52
N GLU A 107 14.15 5.53 2.67
CA GLU A 107 15.54 5.98 2.79
C GLU A 107 16.47 5.19 1.88
N PHE A 108 16.33 3.87 1.86
CA PHE A 108 17.13 2.98 1.02
C PHE A 108 17.06 3.33 -0.47
N PHE A 109 15.87 3.68 -0.98
CA PHE A 109 15.67 4.02 -2.39
C PHE A 109 15.85 5.51 -2.71
N ARG A 110 16.14 6.37 -1.74
CA ARG A 110 16.20 7.83 -1.92
C ARG A 110 17.09 8.23 -3.09
N GLU A 111 18.35 7.78 -3.08
CA GLU A 111 19.38 8.18 -4.05
C GLU A 111 19.69 7.10 -5.09
N LYS A 112 18.99 5.95 -5.04
CA LYS A 112 19.27 4.84 -5.94
C LYS A 112 18.57 5.01 -7.29
N ASP A 113 19.28 4.66 -8.34
CA ASP A 113 18.66 4.40 -9.63
C ASP A 113 17.98 3.03 -9.61
N ILE A 114 16.70 3.02 -9.93
CA ILE A 114 15.86 1.82 -9.81
C ILE A 114 15.57 1.30 -11.22
N ILE A 115 15.93 0.05 -11.45
CA ILE A 115 15.67 -0.66 -12.70
C ILE A 115 15.07 -2.03 -12.41
N GLY A 116 14.38 -2.62 -13.40
CA GLY A 116 13.83 -3.96 -13.33
C GLY A 116 12.37 -4.01 -12.90
N GLU A 117 11.89 -5.21 -12.62
CA GLU A 117 10.51 -5.48 -12.21
C GLU A 117 10.38 -5.44 -10.68
N ILE A 118 9.30 -4.86 -10.19
CA ILE A 118 9.12 -4.60 -8.76
C ILE A 118 7.79 -5.17 -8.29
N THR A 119 7.86 -5.93 -7.21
CA THR A 119 6.70 -6.37 -6.44
C THR A 119 6.83 -5.84 -5.01
N ILE A 120 5.75 -5.28 -4.48
CA ILE A 120 5.70 -4.70 -3.15
C ILE A 120 4.72 -5.51 -2.30
N VAL A 121 5.14 -5.87 -1.10
CA VAL A 121 4.34 -6.57 -0.10
C VAL A 121 4.18 -5.66 1.09
N ILE A 122 2.95 -5.33 1.47
CA ILE A 122 2.64 -4.42 2.57
C ILE A 122 1.85 -5.19 3.60
N LYS A 123 2.31 -5.22 4.83
CA LYS A 123 1.60 -5.87 5.95
C LYS A 123 0.28 -5.14 6.24
N GLY A 124 -0.78 -5.91 6.51
CA GLY A 124 -2.04 -5.36 7.01
C GLY A 124 -1.89 -4.74 8.41
N ILE A 125 -2.83 -3.89 8.82
CA ILE A 125 -2.88 -3.39 10.21
C ILE A 125 -3.30 -4.50 11.16
N LYS A 126 -2.87 -4.43 12.42
CA LYS A 126 -3.44 -5.28 13.47
C LYS A 126 -4.84 -4.77 13.83
N LYS A 127 -5.74 -5.70 14.08
CA LYS A 127 -7.09 -5.39 14.57
C LYS A 127 -6.97 -4.61 15.90
N GLY A 128 -7.36 -3.33 15.88
CA GLY A 128 -7.20 -2.44 17.03
C GLY A 128 -6.07 -1.39 16.90
N ASP A 129 -5.08 -1.60 16.03
CA ASP A 129 -4.07 -0.59 15.65
C ASP A 129 -4.61 0.35 14.54
N LEU A 130 -5.86 0.76 14.65
CA LEU A 130 -6.33 1.89 13.85
C LEU A 130 -5.48 3.09 14.27
N ASN A 131 -4.28 3.17 13.71
CA ASN A 131 -3.54 4.42 13.64
C ASN A 131 -4.54 5.42 13.10
N ILE A 132 -4.92 6.35 13.95
CA ILE A 132 -5.79 7.45 13.60
C ILE A 132 -5.16 8.03 12.34
N ASP A 133 -5.78 7.75 11.20
CA ASP A 133 -5.24 8.10 9.90
C ASP A 133 -5.09 9.62 9.84
N LYS A 134 -3.86 10.09 10.10
CA LYS A 134 -3.53 11.52 10.12
C LYS A 134 -3.93 12.22 8.82
N PHE A 135 -3.93 11.46 7.70
CA PHE A 135 -4.34 12.00 6.41
C PHE A 135 -5.86 12.13 6.32
N SER A 136 -6.62 11.11 6.74
CA SER A 136 -8.09 11.17 6.81
C SER A 136 -8.54 12.28 7.77
N ILE A 137 -7.87 12.41 8.93
CA ILE A 137 -8.18 13.50 9.88
C ILE A 137 -7.87 14.86 9.29
N LYS A 138 -6.75 15.05 8.62
CA LYS A 138 -6.42 16.32 7.96
C LYS A 138 -7.43 16.67 6.88
N LYS A 139 -7.84 15.69 6.07
CA LYS A 139 -8.84 15.87 5.04
C LYS A 139 -10.21 16.18 5.65
N ASP A 140 -10.69 15.37 6.60
CA ASP A 140 -11.95 15.60 7.32
C ASP A 140 -11.93 16.97 8.02
N LEU A 141 -10.79 17.37 8.59
CA LEU A 141 -10.62 18.68 9.22
C LEU A 141 -10.78 19.81 8.21
N HIS A 142 -10.13 19.67 7.05
CA HIS A 142 -10.23 20.66 5.97
C HIS A 142 -11.65 20.77 5.42
N ASP A 143 -12.32 19.63 5.20
CA ASP A 143 -13.70 19.58 4.71
C ASP A 143 -14.68 20.20 5.71
N LEU A 144 -14.50 19.95 7.02
CA LEU A 144 -15.32 20.57 8.07
C LEU A 144 -15.08 22.08 8.17
N MET A 145 -13.84 22.53 7.99
CA MET A 145 -13.52 23.97 7.98
C MET A 145 -14.12 24.66 6.74
N ASN A 146 -14.06 24.03 5.58
CA ASN A 146 -14.68 24.52 4.35
C ASN A 146 -16.23 24.56 4.47
N ALA A 147 -16.81 23.67 5.27
CA ALA A 147 -18.23 23.68 5.63
C ALA A 147 -18.61 24.75 6.67
N GLY A 148 -17.64 25.59 7.09
CA GLY A 148 -17.88 26.74 7.98
C GLY A 148 -17.63 26.48 9.48
N LEU A 149 -17.08 25.32 9.88
CA LEU A 149 -16.71 25.07 11.27
C LEU A 149 -15.37 25.77 11.60
N SER A 150 -15.26 26.30 12.81
CA SER A 150 -13.97 26.76 13.31
C SER A 150 -13.02 25.58 13.51
N LEU A 151 -11.71 25.80 13.44
CA LEU A 151 -10.68 24.78 13.68
C LEU A 151 -10.91 24.05 15.02
N SER A 152 -11.25 24.77 16.08
CA SER A 152 -11.52 24.22 17.40
C SER A 152 -12.74 23.29 17.41
N ALA A 153 -13.83 23.69 16.75
CA ALA A 153 -15.05 22.89 16.66
C ALA A 153 -14.84 21.63 15.80
N ALA A 154 -14.18 21.77 14.67
CA ALA A 154 -13.84 20.67 13.79
C ALA A 154 -12.90 19.65 14.47
N SER A 155 -11.87 20.13 15.20
CA SER A 155 -10.95 19.26 15.96
C SER A 155 -11.67 18.51 17.08
N LYS A 156 -12.54 19.16 17.86
CA LYS A 156 -13.34 18.50 18.91
C LYS A 156 -14.28 17.45 18.33
N TYR A 157 -14.92 17.74 17.21
CA TYR A 157 -15.79 16.78 16.53
C TYR A 157 -15.00 15.54 16.08
N LEU A 158 -13.84 15.74 15.43
CA LEU A 158 -13.00 14.65 14.95
C LEU A 158 -12.39 13.82 16.09
N ALA A 159 -11.97 14.46 17.19
CA ALA A 159 -11.51 13.77 18.37
C ALA A 159 -12.59 12.84 18.94
N LYS A 160 -13.83 13.35 19.09
CA LYS A 160 -14.98 12.54 19.53
C LYS A 160 -15.32 11.41 18.55
N LYS A 161 -15.33 11.68 17.25
CA LYS A 161 -15.61 10.71 16.16
C LYS A 161 -14.60 9.56 16.17
N ASN A 162 -13.33 9.86 16.44
CA ASN A 162 -12.23 8.89 16.39
C ASN A 162 -11.83 8.34 17.76
N GLY A 163 -12.58 8.64 18.84
CA GLY A 163 -12.32 8.13 20.17
C GLY A 163 -11.02 8.64 20.84
N VAL A 164 -10.51 9.79 20.38
CA VAL A 164 -9.29 10.43 20.91
C VAL A 164 -9.66 11.45 21.96
N LYS A 165 -8.90 11.48 23.05
CA LYS A 165 -9.01 12.50 24.11
C LYS A 165 -8.18 13.74 23.79
#